data_7ba6d9bc39c035314a22134184924c03
#
_entry.id   7ba6d9bc39c035314a22134184924c03
#
_cell.length_a   1.000
_cell.length_b   1.000
_cell.length_c   1.000
_cell.angle_alpha   90.00
_cell.angle_beta   90.00
_cell.angle_gamma   90.00
#
_symmetry.space_group_name_H-M   'P 1'
#
loop_
_entity.id
_entity.type
_entity.pdbx_description
1 polymer ?
#
loop_
_entity_poly.entity_id
_entity_poly.type
_entity_poly.pdbx_seq_one_letter_code
_entity_poly.pdbx_strand_id
1 'polypeptide(L)'
;MDDNQRKSLDLAIKQIDKTFGKGTLIRLGDKVVVPTETISTGSLGLDLALGVGGLPKGRVIEIYGPESSGKTTLTLHAIAEAQKAGGVCAFIDAEHALDVGYAKRLGVDTDNLLVSQPDFGEQALEILETVIRSGAVDLVVIDSVAALTPKVEIDGDMDDQQVGVQARLMSKALRKITGLLNKMNCTVIFINQIRMKIGMTGYGSPETTTGGNALKF
;
A
#
# COMPACT_ATOMS: atom_id res chain seq x y z
N MET A 1 -8.57 -36.38 -16.84
CA MET A 1 -8.10 -35.60 -18.01
C MET A 1 -7.56 -36.62 -19.04
N ASP A 2 -8.11 -36.58 -20.22
CA ASP A 2 -7.74 -37.44 -21.34
C ASP A 2 -6.34 -37.09 -21.89
N ASP A 3 -5.62 -38.05 -22.44
CA ASP A 3 -4.26 -37.86 -22.99
C ASP A 3 -4.21 -36.79 -24.11
N ASN A 4 -5.26 -36.69 -24.90
CA ASN A 4 -5.38 -35.67 -25.93
C ASN A 4 -5.52 -34.27 -25.35
N GLN A 5 -6.29 -34.10 -24.27
CA GLN A 5 -6.43 -32.87 -23.54
C GLN A 5 -5.11 -32.44 -22.87
N ARG A 6 -4.34 -33.40 -22.33
CA ARG A 6 -3.00 -33.13 -21.78
C ARG A 6 -2.04 -32.60 -22.82
N LYS A 7 -1.94 -33.26 -23.97
CA LYS A 7 -1.08 -32.82 -25.08
C LYS A 7 -1.46 -31.44 -25.59
N SER A 8 -2.75 -31.16 -25.74
CA SER A 8 -3.25 -29.84 -26.16
C SER A 8 -2.89 -28.75 -25.17
N LEU A 9 -3.02 -29.04 -23.86
CA LEU A 9 -2.65 -28.10 -22.79
C LEU A 9 -1.14 -27.80 -22.78
N ASP A 10 -0.31 -28.85 -22.92
CA ASP A 10 1.16 -28.70 -22.95
C ASP A 10 1.62 -27.89 -24.18
N LEU A 11 0.95 -28.02 -25.32
CA LEU A 11 1.19 -27.20 -26.50
C LEU A 11 0.80 -25.75 -26.26
N ALA A 12 -0.35 -25.51 -25.63
CA ALA A 12 -0.81 -24.16 -25.28
C ALA A 12 0.16 -23.47 -24.31
N ILE A 13 0.64 -24.19 -23.27
CA ILE A 13 1.64 -23.68 -22.32
C ILE A 13 2.93 -23.30 -23.06
N LYS A 14 3.45 -24.17 -23.93
CA LYS A 14 4.65 -23.88 -24.72
C LYS A 14 4.48 -22.65 -25.63
N GLN A 15 3.30 -22.47 -26.22
CA GLN A 15 3.02 -21.32 -27.05
C GLN A 15 2.96 -20.02 -26.24
N ILE A 16 2.35 -20.06 -25.05
CA ILE A 16 2.31 -18.93 -24.10
C ILE A 16 3.72 -18.58 -23.65
N ASP A 17 4.53 -19.58 -23.25
CA ASP A 17 5.93 -19.35 -22.84
C ASP A 17 6.77 -18.72 -23.96
N LYS A 18 6.52 -19.11 -25.22
CA LYS A 18 7.21 -18.52 -26.37
C LYS A 18 6.80 -17.08 -26.63
N THR A 19 5.53 -16.75 -26.43
CA THR A 19 4.98 -15.43 -26.75
C THR A 19 5.18 -14.41 -25.62
N PHE A 20 5.03 -14.85 -24.38
CA PHE A 20 4.98 -13.95 -23.20
C PHE A 20 6.13 -14.18 -22.22
N GLY A 21 6.97 -15.18 -22.45
CA GLY A 21 8.08 -15.53 -21.58
C GLY A 21 7.80 -16.77 -20.72
N LYS A 22 8.88 -17.48 -20.35
CA LYS A 22 8.79 -18.70 -19.52
C LYS A 22 8.17 -18.38 -18.15
N GLY A 23 7.25 -19.25 -17.71
CA GLY A 23 6.61 -19.12 -16.40
C GLY A 23 5.42 -18.16 -16.38
N THR A 24 4.96 -17.69 -17.53
CA THR A 24 3.73 -16.87 -17.63
C THR A 24 2.49 -17.68 -17.23
N LEU A 25 2.46 -18.97 -17.54
CA LEU A 25 1.44 -19.91 -17.09
C LEU A 25 2.12 -21.10 -16.41
N ILE A 26 1.82 -21.27 -15.13
CA ILE A 26 2.37 -22.37 -14.31
C ILE A 26 1.25 -23.15 -13.64
N ARG A 27 1.49 -24.43 -13.35
CA ARG A 27 0.62 -25.19 -12.46
C ARG A 27 0.94 -24.78 -11.01
N LEU A 28 -0.08 -24.46 -10.24
CA LEU A 28 0.13 -23.98 -8.86
C LEU A 28 0.88 -25.02 -7.99
N GLY A 29 0.65 -26.33 -8.24
CA GLY A 29 1.35 -27.40 -7.54
C GLY A 29 2.84 -27.53 -7.90
N ASP A 30 3.27 -26.99 -9.04
CA ASP A 30 4.67 -27.01 -9.48
C ASP A 30 5.47 -25.82 -8.89
N LYS A 31 4.79 -24.88 -8.26
CA LYS A 31 5.42 -23.71 -7.65
C LYS A 31 6.01 -24.11 -6.31
N VAL A 32 7.32 -23.99 -6.17
CA VAL A 32 7.98 -24.02 -4.86
C VAL A 32 7.38 -22.89 -4.02
N VAL A 33 6.81 -23.22 -2.87
CA VAL A 33 6.30 -22.22 -1.92
C VAL A 33 7.53 -21.48 -1.38
N VAL A 34 7.81 -20.31 -1.95
CA VAL A 34 8.81 -19.40 -1.40
C VAL A 34 8.16 -18.72 -0.20
N PRO A 35 8.78 -18.74 0.99
CA PRO A 35 8.29 -17.98 2.13
C PRO A 35 8.09 -16.51 1.74
N THR A 36 6.98 -15.94 2.15
CA THR A 36 6.71 -14.50 1.92
C THR A 36 7.69 -13.68 2.76
N GLU A 37 8.50 -12.86 2.13
CA GLU A 37 9.33 -11.89 2.85
C GLU A 37 8.41 -10.86 3.54
N THR A 38 8.79 -10.47 4.75
CA THR A 38 7.99 -9.56 5.58
C THR A 38 8.84 -8.46 6.20
N ILE A 39 8.17 -7.39 6.61
CA ILE A 39 8.70 -6.33 7.46
C ILE A 39 8.02 -6.50 8.82
N SER A 40 8.79 -6.61 9.90
CA SER A 40 8.22 -6.66 11.24
C SER A 40 7.46 -5.37 11.55
N THR A 41 6.35 -5.51 12.26
CA THR A 41 5.58 -4.36 12.78
C THR A 41 6.21 -3.75 14.04
N GLY A 42 7.26 -4.37 14.58
CA GLY A 42 7.80 -4.05 15.90
C GLY A 42 7.00 -4.62 17.06
N SER A 43 5.89 -5.32 16.80
CA SER A 43 5.05 -5.98 17.77
C SER A 43 5.01 -7.49 17.50
N LEU A 44 5.65 -8.27 18.34
CA LEU A 44 5.66 -9.74 18.22
C LEU A 44 4.24 -10.32 18.16
N GLY A 45 3.31 -9.79 18.96
CA GLY A 45 1.93 -10.27 18.98
C GLY A 45 1.21 -10.01 17.66
N LEU A 46 1.43 -8.84 17.04
CA LEU A 46 0.84 -8.51 15.73
C LEU A 46 1.49 -9.32 14.61
N ASP A 47 2.81 -9.47 14.63
CA ASP A 47 3.53 -10.26 13.62
C ASP A 47 3.07 -11.72 13.62
N LEU A 48 2.85 -12.31 14.79
CA LEU A 48 2.28 -13.65 14.93
C LEU A 48 0.82 -13.72 14.44
N ALA A 49 0.01 -12.72 14.78
CA ALA A 49 -1.41 -12.67 14.39
C ALA A 49 -1.58 -12.51 12.86
N LEU A 50 -0.65 -11.86 12.18
CA LEU A 50 -0.63 -11.76 10.70
C LEU A 50 -0.35 -13.10 10.01
N GLY A 51 0.14 -14.11 10.73
CA GLY A 51 0.33 -15.46 10.24
C GLY A 51 1.57 -15.68 9.36
N VAL A 52 2.15 -14.61 8.81
CA VAL A 52 3.35 -14.65 7.96
C VAL A 52 4.59 -14.04 8.64
N GLY A 53 4.43 -13.56 9.89
CA GLY A 53 5.53 -13.01 10.68
C GLY A 53 5.81 -11.53 10.44
N GLY A 54 4.84 -10.77 9.93
CA GLY A 54 4.94 -9.34 9.70
C GLY A 54 4.15 -8.86 8.50
N LEU A 55 4.42 -7.64 8.07
CA LEU A 55 3.80 -7.02 6.89
C LEU A 55 4.41 -7.60 5.60
N PRO A 56 3.62 -8.18 4.68
CA PRO A 56 4.16 -8.82 3.48
C PRO A 56 4.80 -7.80 2.53
N LYS A 57 6.02 -8.08 2.05
CA LYS A 57 6.70 -7.24 1.07
C LYS A 57 6.02 -7.26 -0.29
N GLY A 58 6.18 -6.19 -1.04
CA GLY A 58 5.62 -6.06 -2.39
C GLY A 58 4.10 -5.89 -2.43
N ARG A 59 3.47 -5.43 -1.35
CA ARG A 59 2.01 -5.31 -1.20
C ARG A 59 1.59 -3.89 -0.82
N VAL A 60 0.31 -3.60 -1.10
CA VAL A 60 -0.42 -2.47 -0.52
C VAL A 60 -1.04 -2.94 0.79
N ILE A 61 -0.86 -2.14 1.83
CA ILE A 61 -1.41 -2.38 3.17
C ILE A 61 -2.21 -1.16 3.57
N GLU A 62 -3.45 -1.33 4.02
CA GLU A 62 -4.23 -0.26 4.62
C GLU A 62 -4.27 -0.45 6.14
N ILE A 63 -3.86 0.58 6.89
CA ILE A 63 -4.01 0.66 8.34
C ILE A 63 -5.02 1.75 8.63
N TYR A 64 -6.19 1.38 9.13
CA TYR A 64 -7.28 2.32 9.40
C TYR A 64 -7.80 2.19 10.83
N GLY A 65 -8.38 3.27 11.33
CA GLY A 65 -8.93 3.31 12.68
C GLY A 65 -9.31 4.74 13.07
N PRO A 66 -9.90 4.90 14.28
CA PRO A 66 -10.22 6.22 14.81
C PRO A 66 -8.96 7.06 15.01
N GLU A 67 -9.16 8.35 15.23
CA GLU A 67 -8.07 9.27 15.58
C GLU A 67 -7.39 8.81 16.87
N SER A 68 -6.10 9.12 17.00
CA SER A 68 -5.28 8.79 18.19
C SER A 68 -5.23 7.28 18.52
N SER A 69 -5.57 6.38 17.60
CA SER A 69 -5.52 4.92 17.80
C SER A 69 -4.13 4.31 17.61
N GLY A 70 -3.11 5.10 17.35
CA GLY A 70 -1.73 4.64 17.19
C GLY A 70 -1.34 4.20 15.78
N LYS A 71 -2.12 4.56 14.74
CA LYS A 71 -1.81 4.20 13.34
C LYS A 71 -0.42 4.68 12.91
N THR A 72 -0.13 5.96 13.07
CA THR A 72 1.18 6.55 12.76
C THR A 72 2.28 5.92 13.63
N THR A 73 2.02 5.68 14.91
CA THR A 73 2.97 5.00 15.80
C THR A 73 3.35 3.62 15.27
N LEU A 74 2.37 2.82 14.84
CA LEU A 74 2.61 1.48 14.28
C LEU A 74 3.45 1.55 13.00
N THR A 75 3.16 2.51 12.12
CA THR A 75 3.95 2.66 10.88
C THR A 75 5.37 3.14 11.14
N LEU A 76 5.58 4.00 12.13
CA LEU A 76 6.92 4.41 12.54
C LEU A 76 7.74 3.25 13.13
N HIS A 77 7.11 2.34 13.89
CA HIS A 77 7.77 1.11 14.31
C HIS A 77 8.13 0.22 13.12
N ALA A 78 7.23 0.05 12.15
CA ALA A 78 7.53 -0.72 10.93
C ALA A 78 8.68 -0.10 10.13
N ILE A 79 8.76 1.23 10.04
CA ILE A 79 9.90 1.94 9.44
C ILE A 79 11.20 1.63 10.20
N ALA A 80 11.16 1.74 11.54
CA ALA A 80 12.34 1.46 12.35
C ALA A 80 12.85 0.01 12.16
N GLU A 81 11.93 -0.97 12.12
CA GLU A 81 12.29 -2.36 11.87
C GLU A 81 12.81 -2.60 10.44
N ALA A 82 12.21 -1.95 9.43
CA ALA A 82 12.70 -2.02 8.07
C ALA A 82 14.12 -1.44 7.95
N GLN A 83 14.37 -0.28 8.56
CA GLN A 83 15.71 0.36 8.58
C GLN A 83 16.74 -0.50 9.33
N LYS A 84 16.38 -1.11 10.46
CA LYS A 84 17.26 -2.06 11.18
C LYS A 84 17.66 -3.26 10.32
N ALA A 85 16.79 -3.69 9.42
CA ALA A 85 17.07 -4.74 8.46
C ALA A 85 17.87 -4.26 7.23
N GLY A 86 18.28 -2.98 7.19
CA GLY A 86 19.04 -2.35 6.11
C GLY A 86 18.16 -1.82 4.97
N GLY A 87 16.84 -1.77 5.15
CA GLY A 87 15.89 -1.25 4.16
C GLY A 87 15.83 0.27 4.11
N VAL A 88 15.57 0.81 2.92
CA VAL A 88 15.35 2.24 2.69
C VAL A 88 13.87 2.55 2.81
N CYS A 89 13.54 3.59 3.56
CA CYS A 89 12.16 3.95 3.85
C CYS A 89 11.83 5.38 3.43
N ALA A 90 10.58 5.60 3.01
CA ALA A 90 10.05 6.93 2.72
C ALA A 90 8.74 7.17 3.49
N PHE A 91 8.49 8.41 3.88
CA PHE A 91 7.29 8.87 4.55
C PHE A 91 6.69 10.05 3.77
N ILE A 92 5.49 9.87 3.25
CA ILE A 92 4.73 10.92 2.57
C ILE A 92 3.73 11.47 3.58
N ASP A 93 4.07 12.63 4.16
CA ASP A 93 3.34 13.31 5.21
C ASP A 93 2.33 14.29 4.61
N ALA A 94 1.18 13.79 4.20
CA ALA A 94 0.10 14.63 3.64
C ALA A 94 -0.68 15.40 4.72
N GLU A 95 -0.55 15.03 6.00
CA GLU A 95 -1.16 15.76 7.12
C GLU A 95 -0.23 16.85 7.67
N HIS A 96 1.04 16.90 7.24
CA HIS A 96 2.07 17.82 7.76
C HIS A 96 2.24 17.74 9.29
N ALA A 97 2.12 16.55 9.84
CA ALA A 97 2.04 16.32 11.28
C ALA A 97 3.13 15.39 11.84
N LEU A 98 4.13 15.01 11.04
CA LEU A 98 5.21 14.12 11.47
C LEU A 98 6.07 14.77 12.56
N ASP A 99 6.02 14.23 13.78
CA ASP A 99 6.92 14.57 14.88
C ASP A 99 8.24 13.79 14.75
N VAL A 100 9.27 14.47 14.27
CA VAL A 100 10.62 13.90 14.08
C VAL A 100 11.22 13.43 15.42
N GLY A 101 10.98 14.17 16.51
CA GLY A 101 11.46 13.79 17.84
C GLY A 101 10.77 12.52 18.35
N TYR A 102 9.48 12.36 18.08
CA TYR A 102 8.75 11.15 18.40
C TYR A 102 9.23 9.97 17.55
N ALA A 103 9.38 10.14 16.24
CA ALA A 103 9.91 9.11 15.35
C ALA A 103 11.27 8.59 15.82
N LYS A 104 12.18 9.50 16.18
CA LYS A 104 13.50 9.16 16.73
C LYS A 104 13.41 8.35 18.01
N ARG A 105 12.49 8.69 18.94
CA ARG A 105 12.29 7.92 20.19
C ARG A 105 11.76 6.51 19.93
N LEU A 106 11.02 6.29 18.85
CA LEU A 106 10.55 4.97 18.43
C LEU A 106 11.63 4.15 17.70
N GLY A 107 12.82 4.71 17.48
CA GLY A 107 13.96 4.03 16.88
C GLY A 107 14.09 4.24 15.38
N VAL A 108 13.34 5.18 14.79
CA VAL A 108 13.50 5.56 13.38
C VAL A 108 14.83 6.30 13.22
N ASP A 109 15.62 5.87 12.26
CA ASP A 109 16.79 6.62 11.76
C ASP A 109 16.27 7.78 10.91
N THR A 110 16.14 8.94 11.54
CA THR A 110 15.58 10.14 10.93
C THR A 110 16.52 10.79 9.92
N ASP A 111 17.83 10.51 10.00
CA ASP A 111 18.81 11.07 9.09
C ASP A 111 18.78 10.37 7.72
N ASN A 112 18.29 9.13 7.69
CA ASN A 112 18.13 8.31 6.49
C ASN A 112 16.68 8.08 6.06
N LEU A 113 15.69 8.67 6.75
CA LEU A 113 14.29 8.61 6.34
C LEU A 113 14.02 9.67 5.27
N LEU A 114 13.55 9.24 4.10
CA LEU A 114 13.09 10.15 3.05
C LEU A 114 11.71 10.69 3.44
N VAL A 115 11.54 12.02 3.50
CA VAL A 115 10.26 12.65 3.84
C VAL A 115 9.81 13.57 2.73
N SER A 116 8.53 13.52 2.37
CA SER A 116 7.89 14.44 1.45
C SER A 116 6.59 14.96 2.05
N GLN A 117 6.33 16.24 1.85
CA GLN A 117 5.11 16.92 2.30
C GLN A 117 4.41 17.54 1.06
N PRO A 118 3.57 16.76 0.37
CA PRO A 118 2.91 17.20 -0.85
C PRO A 118 1.75 18.16 -0.56
N ASP A 119 1.50 19.11 -1.47
CA ASP A 119 0.42 20.10 -1.36
C ASP A 119 -0.95 19.53 -1.75
N PHE A 120 -0.99 18.45 -2.58
CA PHE A 120 -2.23 17.86 -3.08
C PHE A 120 -2.06 16.36 -3.42
N GLY A 121 -3.17 15.66 -3.54
CA GLY A 121 -3.20 14.20 -3.67
C GLY A 121 -2.49 13.66 -4.91
N GLU A 122 -2.63 14.31 -6.07
CA GLU A 122 -1.95 13.89 -7.30
C GLU A 122 -0.42 13.95 -7.13
N GLN A 123 0.11 15.02 -6.51
CA GLN A 123 1.54 15.16 -6.24
C GLN A 123 2.04 14.03 -5.31
N ALA A 124 1.32 13.75 -4.23
CA ALA A 124 1.66 12.66 -3.32
C ALA A 124 1.78 11.31 -4.04
N LEU A 125 0.81 11.01 -4.91
CA LEU A 125 0.75 9.73 -5.62
C LEU A 125 1.76 9.64 -6.78
N GLU A 126 2.14 10.77 -7.40
CA GLU A 126 3.23 10.83 -8.39
C GLU A 126 4.60 10.65 -7.73
N ILE A 127 4.81 11.25 -6.54
CA ILE A 127 6.01 11.02 -5.73
C ILE A 127 6.10 9.55 -5.36
N LEU A 128 5.00 8.95 -4.84
CA LEU A 128 4.92 7.53 -4.53
C LEU A 128 5.29 6.66 -5.73
N GLU A 129 4.68 6.88 -6.90
CA GLU A 129 4.96 6.11 -8.12
C GLU A 129 6.44 6.21 -8.50
N THR A 130 7.01 7.41 -8.43
CA THR A 130 8.42 7.68 -8.77
C THR A 130 9.38 6.96 -7.82
N VAL A 131 9.10 7.02 -6.52
CA VAL A 131 9.88 6.35 -5.47
C VAL A 131 9.84 4.82 -5.67
N ILE A 132 8.68 4.23 -5.93
CA ILE A 132 8.56 2.79 -6.21
C ILE A 132 9.36 2.41 -7.48
N ARG A 133 9.24 3.20 -8.56
CA ARG A 133 9.95 2.94 -9.83
C ARG A 133 11.47 2.97 -9.71
N SER A 134 12.01 3.68 -8.73
CA SER A 134 13.45 3.69 -8.47
C SER A 134 14.01 2.31 -8.11
N GLY A 135 13.16 1.43 -7.53
CA GLY A 135 13.56 0.11 -7.03
C GLY A 135 14.51 0.16 -5.84
N ALA A 136 14.74 1.35 -5.26
CA ALA A 136 15.69 1.56 -4.17
C ALA A 136 15.00 1.67 -2.80
N VAL A 137 13.68 1.63 -2.72
CA VAL A 137 12.92 1.83 -1.49
C VAL A 137 12.10 0.59 -1.15
N ASP A 138 12.24 0.11 0.08
CA ASP A 138 11.59 -1.12 0.58
C ASP A 138 10.21 -0.84 1.17
N LEU A 139 10.05 0.31 1.83
CA LEU A 139 8.82 0.69 2.52
C LEU A 139 8.48 2.16 2.29
N VAL A 140 7.24 2.43 1.85
CA VAL A 140 6.69 3.78 1.80
C VAL A 140 5.45 3.86 2.67
N VAL A 141 5.36 4.87 3.52
CA VAL A 141 4.16 5.19 4.31
C VAL A 141 3.53 6.46 3.78
N ILE A 142 2.20 6.47 3.63
CA ILE A 142 1.40 7.66 3.33
C ILE A 142 0.49 7.95 4.52
N ASP A 143 0.66 9.10 5.14
CA ASP A 143 -0.15 9.57 6.27
C ASP A 143 -0.83 10.90 5.90
N SER A 144 -2.10 10.95 5.64
CA SER A 144 -3.08 9.87 5.49
C SER A 144 -3.85 10.00 4.16
N VAL A 145 -4.57 8.94 3.77
CA VAL A 145 -5.47 8.98 2.59
C VAL A 145 -6.49 10.11 2.73
N ALA A 146 -6.96 10.39 3.95
CA ALA A 146 -7.92 11.44 4.22
C ALA A 146 -7.42 12.85 3.83
N ALA A 147 -6.10 13.07 3.88
CA ALA A 147 -5.45 14.32 3.54
C ALA A 147 -5.06 14.43 2.05
N LEU A 148 -5.22 13.36 1.26
CA LEU A 148 -4.96 13.39 -0.18
C LEU A 148 -6.07 14.13 -0.93
N THR A 149 -6.15 15.45 -0.73
CA THR A 149 -7.11 16.30 -1.42
C THR A 149 -6.74 16.44 -2.89
N PRO A 150 -7.64 16.14 -3.83
CA PRO A 150 -7.40 16.36 -5.25
C PRO A 150 -7.16 17.86 -5.56
N LYS A 151 -6.26 18.14 -6.49
CA LYS A 151 -5.93 19.52 -6.86
C LYS A 151 -7.15 20.33 -7.29
N VAL A 152 -8.08 19.73 -8.00
CA VAL A 152 -9.32 20.37 -8.44
C VAL A 152 -10.21 20.81 -7.26
N GLU A 153 -10.14 20.11 -6.13
CA GLU A 153 -10.86 20.50 -4.91
C GLU A 153 -10.17 21.67 -4.21
N ILE A 154 -8.84 21.80 -4.32
CA ILE A 154 -8.06 22.91 -3.75
C ILE A 154 -8.23 24.19 -4.59
N ASP A 155 -8.22 24.05 -5.91
CA ASP A 155 -8.32 25.16 -6.85
C ASP A 155 -9.80 25.64 -7.06
N GLY A 156 -10.80 24.84 -6.63
CA GLY A 156 -12.22 25.13 -6.76
C GLY A 156 -12.76 26.07 -5.68
N ASP A 157 -13.98 26.58 -5.90
CA ASP A 157 -14.68 27.37 -4.90
C ASP A 157 -15.25 26.48 -3.77
N MET A 158 -15.44 27.07 -2.57
CA MET A 158 -15.94 26.34 -1.39
C MET A 158 -17.33 25.70 -1.60
N ASP A 159 -18.10 26.21 -2.55
CA ASP A 159 -19.45 25.74 -2.87
C ASP A 159 -19.45 24.62 -3.94
N ASP A 160 -18.30 24.30 -4.53
CA ASP A 160 -18.18 23.28 -5.56
C ASP A 160 -18.35 21.87 -5.01
N GLN A 161 -19.30 21.13 -5.56
CA GLN A 161 -19.51 19.72 -5.18
C GLN A 161 -18.60 18.78 -5.99
N GLN A 162 -17.46 18.41 -5.43
CA GLN A 162 -16.46 17.54 -6.05
C GLN A 162 -16.65 16.04 -5.66
N VAL A 163 -17.85 15.51 -5.92
CA VAL A 163 -18.22 14.15 -5.49
C VAL A 163 -17.35 13.07 -6.13
N GLY A 164 -16.65 12.30 -5.28
CA GLY A 164 -15.94 11.08 -5.66
C GLY A 164 -14.63 11.30 -6.44
N VAL A 165 -14.10 12.51 -6.52
CA VAL A 165 -12.83 12.80 -7.21
C VAL A 165 -11.68 12.08 -6.52
N GLN A 166 -11.57 12.17 -5.19
CA GLN A 166 -10.57 11.46 -4.40
C GLN A 166 -10.63 9.93 -4.61
N ALA A 167 -11.83 9.33 -4.63
CA ALA A 167 -11.98 7.89 -4.86
C ALA A 167 -11.52 7.46 -6.27
N ARG A 168 -11.77 8.29 -7.28
CA ARG A 168 -11.27 8.08 -8.65
C ARG A 168 -9.76 8.20 -8.74
N LEU A 169 -9.18 9.21 -8.05
CA LEU A 169 -7.73 9.41 -7.95
C LEU A 169 -7.06 8.20 -7.32
N MET A 170 -7.54 7.72 -6.17
CA MET A 170 -7.03 6.54 -5.47
C MET A 170 -7.15 5.28 -6.34
N SER A 171 -8.30 5.05 -6.99
CA SER A 171 -8.49 3.89 -7.87
C SER A 171 -7.54 3.89 -9.06
N LYS A 172 -7.25 5.07 -9.64
CA LYS A 172 -6.29 5.22 -10.74
C LYS A 172 -4.87 4.94 -10.28
N ALA A 173 -4.47 5.50 -9.14
CA ALA A 173 -3.14 5.31 -8.57
C ALA A 173 -2.88 3.84 -8.21
N LEU A 174 -3.78 3.20 -7.47
CA LEU A 174 -3.62 1.81 -7.05
C LEU A 174 -3.50 0.84 -8.23
N ARG A 175 -4.28 1.03 -9.30
CA ARG A 175 -4.12 0.22 -10.53
C ARG A 175 -2.75 0.35 -11.15
N LYS A 176 -2.11 1.52 -11.06
CA LYS A 176 -0.77 1.75 -11.58
C LYS A 176 0.31 1.11 -10.71
N ILE A 177 0.21 1.30 -9.38
CA ILE A 177 1.29 0.92 -8.47
C ILE A 177 1.28 -0.55 -8.09
N THR A 178 0.12 -1.21 -8.01
CA THR A 178 0.02 -2.62 -7.55
C THR A 178 0.94 -3.57 -8.35
N GLY A 179 0.95 -3.42 -9.68
CA GLY A 179 1.84 -4.22 -10.53
C GLY A 179 3.32 -3.89 -10.40
N LEU A 180 3.63 -2.65 -10.00
CA LEU A 180 5.01 -2.20 -9.77
C LEU A 180 5.54 -2.70 -8.44
N LEU A 181 4.74 -2.66 -7.38
CA LEU A 181 5.13 -3.06 -6.03
C LEU A 181 5.69 -4.47 -5.98
N ASN A 182 4.98 -5.41 -6.62
CA ASN A 182 5.42 -6.81 -6.68
C ASN A 182 6.73 -6.98 -7.45
N LYS A 183 6.96 -6.18 -8.51
CA LYS A 183 8.20 -6.23 -9.30
C LYS A 183 9.38 -5.61 -8.57
N MET A 184 9.15 -4.53 -7.85
CA MET A 184 10.18 -3.77 -7.14
C MET A 184 10.36 -4.22 -5.69
N ASN A 185 9.58 -5.21 -5.22
CA ASN A 185 9.56 -5.70 -3.84
C ASN A 185 9.37 -4.60 -2.79
N CYS A 186 8.72 -3.49 -3.17
CA CYS A 186 8.43 -2.35 -2.32
C CYS A 186 7.07 -2.49 -1.67
N THR A 187 6.96 -2.21 -0.38
CA THR A 187 5.71 -2.23 0.38
C THR A 187 5.19 -0.82 0.58
N VAL A 188 3.89 -0.61 0.41
CA VAL A 188 3.25 0.67 0.68
C VAL A 188 2.19 0.53 1.75
N ILE A 189 2.28 1.35 2.79
CA ILE A 189 1.28 1.45 3.85
C ILE A 189 0.50 2.75 3.65
N PHE A 190 -0.81 2.64 3.47
CA PHE A 190 -1.73 3.77 3.52
C PHE A 190 -2.36 3.84 4.91
N ILE A 191 -2.15 4.93 5.62
CA ILE A 191 -2.90 5.24 6.82
C ILE A 191 -4.24 5.86 6.41
N ASN A 192 -5.34 5.39 7.02
CA ASN A 192 -6.68 5.87 6.70
C ASN A 192 -7.52 6.14 7.95
N GLN A 193 -8.53 6.96 7.78
CA GLN A 193 -9.47 7.32 8.85
C GLN A 193 -10.82 6.63 8.62
N ILE A 194 -11.47 6.25 9.71
CA ILE A 194 -12.84 5.74 9.69
C ILE A 194 -13.80 6.92 9.54
N ARG A 195 -14.81 6.75 8.69
CA ARG A 195 -15.95 7.65 8.51
C ARG A 195 -17.24 6.87 8.68
N MET A 196 -18.27 7.52 9.20
CA MET A 196 -19.60 6.93 9.32
C MET A 196 -20.42 7.25 8.08
N LYS A 197 -21.05 6.23 7.50
CA LYS A 197 -22.01 6.42 6.39
C LYS A 197 -23.30 7.04 6.94
N ILE A 198 -23.68 8.18 6.40
CA ILE A 198 -24.92 8.87 6.76
C ILE A 198 -26.10 8.16 6.09
N GLY A 199 -27.18 7.86 6.84
CA GLY A 199 -28.44 7.34 6.30
C GLY A 199 -28.52 5.84 6.11
N MET A 200 -27.59 5.03 6.61
CA MET A 200 -27.73 3.56 6.60
C MET A 200 -28.65 3.08 7.73
N THR A 201 -29.87 2.70 7.37
CA THR A 201 -30.84 1.99 8.23
C THR A 201 -30.99 0.52 7.80
N GLY A 202 -29.87 -0.21 7.62
CA GLY A 202 -29.92 -1.58 7.11
C GLY A 202 -28.78 -2.45 7.60
N TYR A 203 -28.80 -3.72 7.23
CA TYR A 203 -27.75 -4.69 7.51
C TYR A 203 -26.43 -4.28 6.83
N GLY A 204 -25.37 -4.07 7.61
CA GLY A 204 -24.02 -3.77 7.16
C GLY A 204 -23.27 -2.90 8.16
N SER A 205 -21.91 -2.85 8.06
CA SER A 205 -21.14 -1.94 8.88
C SER A 205 -21.41 -0.49 8.45
N PRO A 206 -21.79 0.39 9.37
CA PRO A 206 -21.93 1.82 9.09
C PRO A 206 -20.59 2.48 8.83
N GLU A 207 -19.50 1.82 9.14
CA GLU A 207 -18.14 2.34 8.98
C GLU A 207 -17.65 2.22 7.53
N THR A 208 -16.91 3.23 7.10
CA THR A 208 -16.20 3.26 5.82
C THR A 208 -14.88 4.02 5.98
N THR A 209 -13.97 3.86 5.04
CA THR A 209 -12.73 4.62 4.98
C THR A 209 -12.80 5.67 3.87
N THR A 210 -11.94 6.69 3.94
CA THR A 210 -11.83 7.71 2.87
C THR A 210 -11.19 7.12 1.62
N GLY A 211 -11.35 7.77 0.46
CA GLY A 211 -10.81 7.28 -0.82
C GLY A 211 -11.63 6.17 -1.49
N GLY A 212 -12.86 5.92 -1.02
CA GLY A 212 -13.78 4.93 -1.59
C GLY A 212 -13.37 3.49 -1.28
N ASN A 213 -13.69 2.56 -2.21
CA ASN A 213 -13.41 1.13 -2.03
C ASN A 213 -12.06 0.70 -2.64
N ALA A 214 -11.26 1.63 -3.13
CA ALA A 214 -10.06 1.29 -3.90
C ALA A 214 -9.02 0.47 -3.10
N LEU A 215 -8.86 0.76 -1.79
CA LEU A 215 -7.93 0.05 -0.91
C LEU A 215 -8.48 -1.29 -0.39
N LYS A 216 -9.77 -1.58 -0.59
CA LYS A 216 -10.40 -2.83 -0.13
C LYS A 216 -10.18 -3.99 -1.10
N PHE A 217 -9.76 -3.72 -2.31
CA PHE A 217 -9.57 -4.66 -3.41
C PHE A 217 -8.17 -4.49 -4.02
#